data_37d40a73ebf1d21cda800c48a06e1337
#
_entry.id   37d40a73ebf1d21cda800c48a06e1337
#
_cell.length_a   1.000
_cell.length_b   1.000
_cell.length_c   1.000
_cell.angle_alpha   90.00
_cell.angle_beta   90.00
_cell.angle_gamma   90.00
#
_symmetry.space_group_name_H-M   'P 1'
#
loop_
_entity.id
_entity.type
_entity.pdbx_description
1 polymer ?
#
loop_
_entity_poly.entity_id
_entity_poly.type
_entity_poly.pdbx_seq_one_letter_code
_entity_poly.pdbx_strand_id
1 'polypeptide(L)'
;MITDEQLLRYSRHILLDEIDIAGQESILNGRILVIGAGGLAHPALTYLISSGVQQLTIIDDDQIELSNLARQFWFNKHDIGRKKVSILSQRLQNLNPAAQIQPIVAKADLTLLQQQVPWADVVLDCTDNYASRSLINQVCFQHRKVLVSASALIFSGQLAVFDFRQGQGPCYQCLFNGKVSDQDASCAKNGVYSPLLGIMGSAQANEALQILAGIHDQQGYLHCFDARHFQWQKFQLNANPSCLVCSKTALSTEKCE
;
A
#
# COMPACT_ATOMS: atom_id res chain seq x y z
N MET A 1 -20.61 -1.47 15.92
CA MET A 1 -21.31 -0.27 16.46
C MET A 1 -20.24 0.67 17.00
N ILE A 2 -20.20 1.89 16.52
CA ILE A 2 -19.21 2.92 16.90
C ILE A 2 -19.48 3.42 18.33
N THR A 3 -18.43 3.63 19.14
CA THR A 3 -18.55 4.12 20.51
C THR A 3 -18.58 5.66 20.56
N ASP A 4 -19.03 6.26 21.69
CA ASP A 4 -19.03 7.71 21.86
C ASP A 4 -17.63 8.32 21.74
N GLU A 5 -16.59 7.62 22.25
CA GLU A 5 -15.20 8.03 22.09
C GLU A 5 -14.78 8.04 20.61
N GLN A 6 -15.17 7.01 19.86
CA GLN A 6 -14.88 6.91 18.41
C GLN A 6 -15.67 7.98 17.62
N LEU A 7 -16.94 8.24 17.98
CA LEU A 7 -17.71 9.32 17.37
C LEU A 7 -17.01 10.68 17.54
N LEU A 8 -16.49 10.96 18.74
CA LEU A 8 -15.75 12.19 18.98
C LEU A 8 -14.40 12.22 18.23
N ARG A 9 -13.64 11.13 18.30
CA ARG A 9 -12.31 11.01 17.68
C ARG A 9 -12.36 11.17 16.16
N TYR A 10 -13.35 10.55 15.52
CA TYR A 10 -13.48 10.53 14.05
C TYR A 10 -14.53 11.51 13.53
N SER A 11 -15.00 12.43 14.36
CA SER A 11 -16.05 13.39 14.01
C SER A 11 -15.79 14.16 12.70
N ARG A 12 -14.51 14.46 12.38
CA ARG A 12 -14.14 15.16 11.15
C ARG A 12 -14.33 14.34 9.89
N HIS A 13 -14.25 13.01 9.96
CA HIS A 13 -14.63 12.10 8.86
C HIS A 13 -16.13 11.91 8.79
N ILE A 14 -16.78 11.71 9.94
CA ILE A 14 -18.22 11.44 10.05
C ILE A 14 -19.05 12.63 9.52
N LEU A 15 -18.54 13.86 9.61
CA LEU A 15 -19.18 15.05 9.05
C LEU A 15 -19.10 15.17 7.52
N LEU A 16 -18.36 14.30 6.85
CA LEU A 16 -18.34 14.21 5.39
C LEU A 16 -19.52 13.33 4.95
N ASP A 17 -20.45 13.87 4.17
CA ASP A 17 -21.67 13.18 3.71
C ASP A 17 -21.36 11.86 3.00
N GLU A 18 -20.22 11.78 2.29
CA GLU A 18 -19.79 10.59 1.56
C GLU A 18 -19.26 9.48 2.48
N ILE A 19 -18.77 9.83 3.68
CA ILE A 19 -18.22 8.85 4.64
C ILE A 19 -19.29 8.49 5.66
N ASP A 20 -19.80 9.48 6.36
CA ASP A 20 -20.75 9.40 7.47
C ASP A 20 -20.35 8.38 8.57
N ILE A 21 -21.30 7.91 9.36
CA ILE A 21 -21.10 6.89 10.40
C ILE A 21 -20.81 5.54 9.77
N ALA A 22 -21.49 5.19 8.65
CA ALA A 22 -21.37 3.88 8.02
C ALA A 22 -20.00 3.69 7.36
N GLY A 23 -19.51 4.70 6.65
CA GLY A 23 -18.16 4.68 6.08
C GLY A 23 -17.08 4.63 7.16
N GLN A 24 -17.27 5.37 8.27
CA GLN A 24 -16.31 5.31 9.39
C GLN A 24 -16.34 3.94 10.09
N GLU A 25 -17.50 3.30 10.27
CA GLU A 25 -17.58 1.92 10.77
C GLU A 25 -16.88 0.94 9.83
N SER A 26 -16.99 1.13 8.52
CA SER A 26 -16.28 0.33 7.51
C SER A 26 -14.77 0.50 7.61
N ILE A 27 -14.27 1.72 7.82
CA ILE A 27 -12.83 1.99 8.05
C ILE A 27 -12.35 1.31 9.35
N LEU A 28 -13.11 1.41 10.45
CA LEU A 28 -12.77 0.79 11.73
C LEU A 28 -12.64 -0.74 11.63
N ASN A 29 -13.47 -1.39 10.83
CA ASN A 29 -13.51 -2.85 10.66
C ASN A 29 -12.60 -3.33 9.53
N GLY A 30 -12.07 -2.43 8.70
CA GLY A 30 -11.24 -2.75 7.56
C GLY A 30 -9.91 -3.39 7.94
N ARG A 31 -9.48 -4.37 7.14
CA ARG A 31 -8.24 -5.13 7.32
C ARG A 31 -7.23 -4.72 6.26
N ILE A 32 -6.11 -4.20 6.68
CA ILE A 32 -5.06 -3.73 5.77
C ILE A 32 -3.79 -4.55 5.94
N LEU A 33 -3.24 -5.01 4.82
CA LEU A 33 -1.92 -5.60 4.73
C LEU A 33 -0.97 -4.59 4.06
N VAL A 34 0.12 -4.23 4.73
CA VAL A 34 1.16 -3.34 4.20
C VAL A 34 2.45 -4.14 4.00
N ILE A 35 2.98 -4.11 2.80
CA ILE A 35 4.22 -4.77 2.43
C ILE A 35 5.29 -3.70 2.20
N GLY A 36 6.34 -3.74 3.04
CA GLY A 36 7.37 -2.73 3.17
C GLY A 36 7.10 -1.75 4.33
N ALA A 37 8.13 -1.48 5.14
CA ALA A 37 8.14 -0.52 6.24
C ALA A 37 9.12 0.64 5.96
N GLY A 38 9.24 1.02 4.68
CA GLY A 38 10.10 2.08 4.19
C GLY A 38 9.43 3.46 4.18
N GLY A 39 9.99 4.37 3.38
CA GLY A 39 9.55 5.78 3.35
C GLY A 39 8.12 6.01 2.90
N LEU A 40 7.54 5.17 2.02
CA LEU A 40 6.13 5.21 1.62
C LEU A 40 5.21 4.78 2.76
N ALA A 41 5.61 3.72 3.49
CA ALA A 41 4.79 3.15 4.56
C ALA A 41 4.59 4.11 5.74
N HIS A 42 5.59 4.95 6.07
CA HIS A 42 5.50 5.85 7.22
C HIS A 42 4.31 6.82 7.14
N PRO A 43 4.16 7.65 6.11
CA PRO A 43 2.98 8.51 5.97
C PRO A 43 1.69 7.71 5.75
N ALA A 44 1.73 6.64 4.96
CA ALA A 44 0.55 5.80 4.73
C ALA A 44 -0.02 5.25 6.05
N LEU A 45 0.80 4.59 6.85
CA LEU A 45 0.42 4.00 8.12
C LEU A 45 -0.03 5.04 9.15
N THR A 46 0.61 6.21 9.14
CA THR A 46 0.22 7.32 10.03
C THR A 46 -1.23 7.71 9.78
N TYR A 47 -1.61 7.96 8.52
CA TYR A 47 -2.99 8.34 8.20
C TYR A 47 -3.98 7.20 8.38
N LEU A 48 -3.63 5.96 8.00
CA LEU A 48 -4.51 4.81 8.20
C LEU A 48 -4.88 4.62 9.67
N ILE A 49 -3.89 4.61 10.55
CA ILE A 49 -4.10 4.42 12.00
C ILE A 49 -4.81 5.62 12.63
N SER A 50 -4.44 6.85 12.24
CA SER A 50 -5.10 8.06 12.76
C SER A 50 -6.55 8.17 12.30
N SER A 51 -6.88 7.65 11.13
CA SER A 51 -8.22 7.64 10.54
C SER A 51 -9.12 6.50 11.07
N GLY A 52 -8.55 5.58 11.86
CA GLY A 52 -9.34 4.58 12.56
C GLY A 52 -9.17 3.14 12.09
N VAL A 53 -8.28 2.85 11.13
CA VAL A 53 -7.97 1.46 10.79
C VAL A 53 -7.45 0.73 12.03
N GLN A 54 -8.15 -0.35 12.42
CA GLN A 54 -7.82 -1.09 13.64
C GLN A 54 -7.15 -2.44 13.37
N GLN A 55 -7.27 -2.99 12.18
CA GLN A 55 -6.70 -4.29 11.84
C GLN A 55 -5.62 -4.13 10.78
N LEU A 56 -4.37 -4.26 11.18
CA LEU A 56 -3.22 -3.97 10.35
C LEU A 56 -2.15 -5.05 10.47
N THR A 57 -1.67 -5.56 9.34
CA THR A 57 -0.46 -6.41 9.27
C THR A 57 0.62 -5.67 8.48
N ILE A 58 1.85 -5.65 8.97
CA ILE A 58 3.01 -5.01 8.31
C ILE A 58 4.10 -6.06 8.13
N ILE A 59 4.55 -6.25 6.88
CA ILE A 59 5.62 -7.20 6.53
C ILE A 59 6.86 -6.43 6.05
N ASP A 60 8.00 -6.66 6.70
CA ASP A 60 9.32 -6.14 6.27
C ASP A 60 10.41 -6.89 7.06
N ASP A 61 11.51 -7.27 6.42
CA ASP A 61 12.63 -7.99 7.04
C ASP A 61 13.83 -7.11 7.36
N ASP A 62 13.82 -5.85 6.98
CA ASP A 62 14.93 -4.91 7.12
C ASP A 62 15.18 -4.48 8.57
N GLN A 63 16.40 -3.99 8.75
CA GLN A 63 16.82 -3.24 9.93
C GLN A 63 16.88 -1.75 9.63
N ILE A 64 16.76 -0.95 10.69
CA ILE A 64 16.87 0.50 10.61
C ILE A 64 18.34 0.88 10.44
N GLU A 65 18.62 1.70 9.43
CA GLU A 65 19.95 2.25 9.13
C GLU A 65 19.97 3.77 9.25
N LEU A 66 21.15 4.34 9.43
CA LEU A 66 21.33 5.80 9.49
C LEU A 66 20.77 6.48 8.23
N SER A 67 21.00 5.90 7.05
CA SER A 67 20.51 6.38 5.76
C SER A 67 18.98 6.46 5.67
N ASN A 68 18.26 5.70 6.49
CA ASN A 68 16.80 5.69 6.51
C ASN A 68 16.19 6.92 7.20
N LEU A 69 16.90 7.51 8.17
CA LEU A 69 16.36 8.55 9.05
C LEU A 69 15.94 9.83 8.30
N ALA A 70 16.51 10.08 7.13
CA ALA A 70 16.17 11.24 6.30
C ALA A 70 14.74 11.18 5.71
N ARG A 71 14.12 9.97 5.65
CA ARG A 71 12.81 9.76 4.99
C ARG A 71 11.87 8.77 5.70
N GLN A 72 12.34 8.14 6.78
CA GLN A 72 11.57 7.22 7.62
C GLN A 72 11.42 7.84 9.01
N PHE A 73 10.58 8.87 9.12
CA PHE A 73 10.50 9.83 10.23
C PHE A 73 10.01 9.23 11.56
N TRP A 74 9.46 8.02 11.57
CA TRP A 74 9.14 7.30 12.79
C TRP A 74 10.37 6.71 13.48
N PHE A 75 11.54 6.69 12.84
CA PHE A 75 12.78 6.16 13.41
C PHE A 75 13.72 7.28 13.87
N ASN A 76 14.56 6.98 14.86
CA ASN A 76 15.61 7.85 15.36
C ASN A 76 16.93 7.10 15.53
N LYS A 77 17.99 7.78 15.94
CA LYS A 77 19.33 7.20 16.06
C LYS A 77 19.42 6.01 17.03
N HIS A 78 18.58 5.98 18.07
CA HIS A 78 18.55 4.88 19.04
C HIS A 78 17.89 3.60 18.50
N ASP A 79 17.25 3.68 17.36
CA ASP A 79 16.58 2.54 16.72
C ASP A 79 17.48 1.83 15.71
N ILE A 80 18.65 2.38 15.37
CA ILE A 80 19.56 1.79 14.38
C ILE A 80 19.92 0.35 14.77
N GLY A 81 19.84 -0.56 13.79
CA GLY A 81 20.07 -2.00 13.96
C GLY A 81 18.83 -2.80 14.43
N ARG A 82 17.75 -2.14 14.84
CA ARG A 82 16.50 -2.80 15.23
C ARG A 82 15.62 -3.07 14.01
N LYS A 83 14.73 -4.05 14.10
CA LYS A 83 13.80 -4.39 13.01
C LYS A 83 12.77 -3.28 12.78
N LYS A 84 12.61 -2.86 11.50
CA LYS A 84 11.72 -1.75 11.10
C LYS A 84 10.30 -1.97 11.56
N VAL A 85 9.70 -3.12 11.24
CA VAL A 85 8.30 -3.41 11.60
C VAL A 85 8.06 -3.41 13.10
N SER A 86 9.00 -3.88 13.90
CA SER A 86 8.86 -3.95 15.36
C SER A 86 8.77 -2.56 15.98
N ILE A 87 9.63 -1.63 15.55
CA ILE A 87 9.65 -0.26 16.05
C ILE A 87 8.45 0.52 15.53
N LEU A 88 8.17 0.38 14.24
CA LEU A 88 7.06 1.09 13.60
C LEU A 88 5.72 0.69 14.23
N SER A 89 5.46 -0.61 14.41
CA SER A 89 4.24 -1.10 15.05
C SER A 89 4.07 -0.58 16.47
N GLN A 90 5.14 -0.58 17.27
CA GLN A 90 5.09 -0.03 18.63
C GLN A 90 4.71 1.45 18.64
N ARG A 91 5.22 2.25 17.71
CA ARG A 91 4.93 3.69 17.64
C ARG A 91 3.54 3.98 17.12
N LEU A 92 3.09 3.22 16.13
CA LEU A 92 1.72 3.30 15.63
C LEU A 92 0.69 2.86 16.69
N GLN A 93 1.03 1.85 17.51
CA GLN A 93 0.20 1.44 18.63
C GLN A 93 0.03 2.57 19.65
N ASN A 94 1.05 3.39 19.88
CA ASN A 94 0.94 4.56 20.75
C ASN A 94 0.07 5.68 20.14
N LEU A 95 0.02 5.76 18.81
CA LEU A 95 -0.84 6.73 18.11
C LEU A 95 -2.32 6.36 18.22
N ASN A 96 -2.64 5.07 18.13
CA ASN A 96 -3.98 4.55 18.34
C ASN A 96 -3.93 3.23 19.13
N PRO A 97 -4.12 3.28 20.47
CA PRO A 97 -4.06 2.08 21.33
C PRO A 97 -5.10 0.99 21.00
N ALA A 98 -6.21 1.36 20.34
CA ALA A 98 -7.24 0.40 19.93
C ALA A 98 -6.85 -0.42 18.70
N ALA A 99 -5.83 0.00 17.94
CA ALA A 99 -5.40 -0.73 16.75
C ALA A 99 -4.72 -2.06 17.12
N GLN A 100 -5.02 -3.11 16.37
CA GLN A 100 -4.38 -4.41 16.43
C GLN A 100 -3.36 -4.49 15.28
N ILE A 101 -2.09 -4.27 15.62
CA ILE A 101 -1.02 -4.20 14.63
C ILE A 101 -0.16 -5.44 14.75
N GLN A 102 -0.12 -6.25 13.70
CA GLN A 102 0.70 -7.45 13.60
C GLN A 102 1.99 -7.17 12.81
N PRO A 103 3.15 -7.03 13.45
CA PRO A 103 4.43 -6.96 12.75
C PRO A 103 4.89 -8.36 12.34
N ILE A 104 5.27 -8.53 11.07
CA ILE A 104 5.89 -9.77 10.56
C ILE A 104 7.30 -9.43 10.08
N VAL A 105 8.30 -9.92 10.80
CA VAL A 105 9.73 -9.77 10.47
C VAL A 105 10.11 -10.87 9.50
N ALA A 106 9.77 -10.69 8.23
CA ALA A 106 10.08 -11.65 7.17
C ALA A 106 10.11 -10.96 5.81
N LYS A 107 10.84 -11.56 4.87
CA LYS A 107 10.75 -11.19 3.46
C LYS A 107 9.39 -11.63 2.91
N ALA A 108 8.74 -10.75 2.17
CA ALA A 108 7.47 -11.04 1.51
C ALA A 108 7.70 -11.99 0.31
N ASP A 109 7.81 -13.29 0.59
CA ASP A 109 7.87 -14.34 -0.41
C ASP A 109 6.46 -14.85 -0.81
N LEU A 110 6.41 -15.73 -1.81
CA LEU A 110 5.15 -16.29 -2.31
C LEU A 110 4.34 -16.98 -1.21
N THR A 111 4.99 -17.78 -0.39
CA THR A 111 4.32 -18.57 0.68
C THR A 111 3.67 -17.65 1.71
N LEU A 112 4.42 -16.66 2.18
CA LEU A 112 3.90 -15.70 3.15
C LEU A 112 2.77 -14.84 2.56
N LEU A 113 2.92 -14.38 1.32
CA LEU A 113 1.88 -13.60 0.66
C LEU A 113 0.60 -14.40 0.44
N GLN A 114 0.69 -15.67 0.05
CA GLN A 114 -0.47 -16.56 -0.08
C GLN A 114 -1.22 -16.79 1.25
N GLN A 115 -0.51 -16.70 2.37
CA GLN A 115 -1.12 -16.79 3.70
C GLN A 115 -1.77 -15.47 4.14
N GLN A 116 -1.13 -14.32 3.86
CA GLN A 116 -1.53 -13.03 4.43
C GLN A 116 -2.51 -12.25 3.54
N VAL A 117 -2.36 -12.31 2.22
CA VAL A 117 -3.21 -11.56 1.27
C VAL A 117 -4.70 -11.94 1.39
N PRO A 118 -5.12 -13.21 1.54
CA PRO A 118 -6.54 -13.57 1.68
C PRO A 118 -7.24 -12.91 2.87
N TRP A 119 -6.50 -12.62 3.93
CA TRP A 119 -7.04 -11.97 5.13
C TRP A 119 -7.39 -10.50 4.90
N ALA A 120 -6.63 -9.78 4.07
CA ALA A 120 -6.78 -8.35 3.86
C ALA A 120 -8.00 -7.98 3.00
N ASP A 121 -8.59 -6.83 3.26
CA ASP A 121 -9.56 -6.19 2.38
C ASP A 121 -8.84 -5.30 1.36
N VAL A 122 -7.74 -4.64 1.79
CA VAL A 122 -6.86 -3.83 0.95
C VAL A 122 -5.40 -4.18 1.22
N VAL A 123 -4.61 -4.32 0.16
CA VAL A 123 -3.17 -4.53 0.22
C VAL A 123 -2.45 -3.27 -0.25
N LEU A 124 -1.53 -2.73 0.56
CA LEU A 124 -0.64 -1.63 0.18
C LEU A 124 0.74 -2.17 -0.18
N ASP A 125 1.18 -1.90 -1.39
CA ASP A 125 2.53 -2.14 -1.82
C ASP A 125 3.38 -0.88 -1.60
N CYS A 126 4.21 -0.92 -0.55
CA CYS A 126 5.17 0.11 -0.17
C CYS A 126 6.62 -0.32 -0.45
N THR A 127 6.82 -1.30 -1.32
CA THR A 127 8.14 -1.82 -1.69
C THR A 127 8.84 -0.91 -2.70
N ASP A 128 10.13 -1.12 -2.90
CA ASP A 128 10.98 -0.29 -3.77
C ASP A 128 11.64 -1.07 -4.93
N ASN A 129 11.20 -2.31 -5.18
CA ASN A 129 11.77 -3.14 -6.23
C ASN A 129 10.69 -3.84 -7.07
N TYR A 130 11.01 -4.08 -8.33
CA TYR A 130 10.08 -4.67 -9.31
C TYR A 130 9.67 -6.11 -8.97
N ALA A 131 10.61 -6.94 -8.50
CA ALA A 131 10.32 -8.34 -8.20
C ALA A 131 9.25 -8.49 -7.11
N SER A 132 9.37 -7.74 -6.01
CA SER A 132 8.36 -7.72 -4.94
C SER A 132 7.01 -7.23 -5.46
N ARG A 133 6.98 -6.13 -6.22
CA ARG A 133 5.74 -5.57 -6.80
C ARG A 133 5.03 -6.55 -7.71
N SER A 134 5.79 -7.22 -8.59
CA SER A 134 5.25 -8.23 -9.51
C SER A 134 4.63 -9.40 -8.75
N LEU A 135 5.31 -9.88 -7.70
CA LEU A 135 4.83 -10.98 -6.87
C LEU A 135 3.57 -10.60 -6.08
N ILE A 136 3.56 -9.42 -5.45
CA ILE A 136 2.40 -8.88 -4.72
C ILE A 136 1.20 -8.77 -5.67
N ASN A 137 1.40 -8.20 -6.86
CA ASN A 137 0.36 -8.07 -7.86
C ASN A 137 -0.24 -9.43 -8.27
N GLN A 138 0.63 -10.43 -8.53
CA GLN A 138 0.19 -11.78 -8.88
C GLN A 138 -0.69 -12.39 -7.79
N VAL A 139 -0.24 -12.35 -6.53
CA VAL A 139 -0.98 -12.94 -5.40
C VAL A 139 -2.29 -12.18 -5.14
N CYS A 140 -2.28 -10.84 -5.21
CA CYS A 140 -3.51 -10.04 -5.07
C CYS A 140 -4.53 -10.37 -6.18
N PHE A 141 -4.08 -10.57 -7.42
CA PHE A 141 -4.95 -10.98 -8.52
C PHE A 141 -5.54 -12.38 -8.28
N GLN A 142 -4.73 -13.37 -7.89
CA GLN A 142 -5.17 -14.73 -7.58
C GLN A 142 -6.25 -14.76 -6.50
N HIS A 143 -6.08 -13.95 -5.44
CA HIS A 143 -7.01 -13.87 -4.31
C HIS A 143 -8.10 -12.80 -4.47
N ARG A 144 -8.22 -12.16 -5.64
CA ARG A 144 -9.23 -11.14 -5.96
C ARG A 144 -9.27 -10.00 -4.93
N LYS A 145 -8.09 -9.48 -4.56
CA LYS A 145 -7.95 -8.40 -3.59
C LYS A 145 -7.70 -7.05 -4.27
N VAL A 146 -7.96 -5.99 -3.54
CA VAL A 146 -7.60 -4.65 -4.00
C VAL A 146 -6.13 -4.38 -3.64
N LEU A 147 -5.34 -3.94 -4.62
CA LEU A 147 -3.95 -3.56 -4.47
C LEU A 147 -3.79 -2.06 -4.72
N VAL A 148 -3.26 -1.35 -3.74
CA VAL A 148 -2.83 0.05 -3.86
C VAL A 148 -1.31 0.08 -3.94
N SER A 149 -0.77 0.30 -5.13
CA SER A 149 0.68 0.31 -5.36
C SER A 149 1.18 1.72 -5.62
N ALA A 150 2.22 2.14 -4.90
CA ALA A 150 2.90 3.41 -5.15
C ALA A 150 4.41 3.23 -5.31
N SER A 151 5.02 4.15 -6.03
CA SER A 151 6.47 4.24 -6.16
C SER A 151 6.93 5.70 -6.09
N ALA A 152 8.17 5.89 -5.65
CA ALA A 152 8.83 7.18 -5.64
C ALA A 152 10.29 6.99 -6.02
N LEU A 153 10.77 7.74 -7.02
CA LEU A 153 12.13 7.67 -7.51
C LEU A 153 12.57 9.08 -7.96
N ILE A 154 13.70 9.53 -7.47
CA ILE A 154 14.23 10.87 -7.73
C ILE A 154 13.19 11.93 -7.33
N PHE A 155 12.47 12.54 -8.26
CA PHE A 155 11.37 13.50 -8.06
C PHE A 155 10.05 13.00 -8.66
N SER A 156 10.00 11.76 -9.16
CA SER A 156 8.82 11.18 -9.81
C SER A 156 8.12 10.18 -8.90
N GLY A 157 6.82 10.37 -8.68
CA GLY A 157 5.94 9.47 -7.96
C GLY A 157 4.93 8.81 -8.89
N GLN A 158 4.55 7.58 -8.59
CA GLN A 158 3.47 6.87 -9.28
C GLN A 158 2.55 6.21 -8.26
N LEU A 159 1.24 6.22 -8.56
CA LEU A 159 0.20 5.58 -7.76
C LEU A 159 -0.83 4.93 -8.68
N ALA A 160 -1.20 3.70 -8.40
CA ALA A 160 -2.28 3.01 -9.07
C ALA A 160 -3.08 2.13 -8.11
N VAL A 161 -4.38 2.04 -8.35
CA VAL A 161 -5.27 1.11 -7.68
C VAL A 161 -5.66 0.01 -8.67
N PHE A 162 -5.38 -1.24 -8.29
CA PHE A 162 -5.76 -2.42 -9.03
C PHE A 162 -6.85 -3.17 -8.24
N ASP A 163 -8.08 -3.09 -8.70
CA ASP A 163 -9.22 -3.77 -8.08
C ASP A 163 -9.48 -5.11 -8.78
N PHE A 164 -9.07 -6.19 -8.12
CA PHE A 164 -9.21 -7.53 -8.68
C PHE A 164 -10.47 -8.28 -8.19
N ARG A 165 -11.35 -7.63 -7.44
CA ARG A 165 -12.55 -8.27 -6.88
C ARG A 165 -13.43 -8.95 -7.93
N GLN A 166 -13.44 -8.41 -9.15
CA GLN A 166 -14.16 -9.01 -10.30
C GLN A 166 -13.33 -10.01 -11.11
N GLY A 167 -12.07 -10.30 -10.70
CA GLY A 167 -11.18 -11.22 -11.39
C GLY A 167 -10.73 -10.73 -12.78
N GLN A 168 -10.60 -9.42 -12.97
CA GLN A 168 -10.19 -8.78 -14.22
C GLN A 168 -9.08 -7.77 -13.99
N GLY A 169 -8.25 -7.53 -15.06
CA GLY A 169 -7.27 -6.44 -15.08
C GLY A 169 -7.87 -5.11 -15.53
N PRO A 170 -7.06 -4.06 -15.65
CA PRO A 170 -5.60 -4.10 -15.74
C PRO A 170 -4.90 -4.44 -14.42
N CYS A 171 -3.67 -4.92 -14.50
CA CYS A 171 -2.83 -5.23 -13.36
C CYS A 171 -1.45 -4.56 -13.49
N TYR A 172 -0.63 -4.61 -12.45
CA TYR A 172 0.73 -4.03 -12.46
C TYR A 172 1.58 -4.55 -13.63
N GLN A 173 1.46 -5.85 -13.96
CA GLN A 173 2.18 -6.47 -15.08
C GLN A 173 1.76 -5.92 -16.46
N CYS A 174 0.54 -5.38 -16.60
CA CYS A 174 0.10 -4.73 -17.85
C CYS A 174 0.89 -3.44 -18.14
N LEU A 175 1.36 -2.73 -17.10
CA LEU A 175 2.15 -1.51 -17.24
C LEU A 175 3.57 -1.79 -17.73
N PHE A 176 4.20 -2.86 -17.26
CA PHE A 176 5.65 -3.04 -17.39
C PHE A 176 6.05 -4.19 -18.32
N ASN A 177 5.11 -5.02 -18.81
CA ASN A 177 5.33 -6.11 -19.77
C ASN A 177 6.56 -7.00 -19.49
N GLY A 178 6.98 -7.14 -18.23
CA GLY A 178 8.14 -7.94 -17.84
C GLY A 178 9.50 -7.40 -18.28
N LYS A 179 9.57 -6.17 -18.81
CA LYS A 179 10.80 -5.59 -19.39
C LYS A 179 11.61 -4.71 -18.44
N VAL A 180 11.19 -4.56 -17.18
CA VAL A 180 11.94 -3.76 -16.21
C VAL A 180 12.99 -4.64 -15.54
N SER A 181 14.27 -4.31 -15.70
CA SER A 181 15.34 -4.96 -14.93
C SER A 181 15.38 -4.32 -13.52
N ASP A 182 15.53 -5.15 -12.48
CA ASP A 182 15.72 -4.68 -11.09
C ASP A 182 16.94 -3.76 -10.94
N GLN A 183 17.84 -3.74 -11.91
CA GLN A 183 19.04 -2.90 -11.89
C GLN A 183 18.74 -1.41 -12.18
N ASP A 184 17.64 -1.11 -12.86
CA ASP A 184 17.38 0.26 -13.34
C ASP A 184 16.46 1.08 -12.43
N ALA A 185 15.74 0.46 -11.50
CA ALA A 185 14.63 1.11 -10.79
C ALA A 185 14.75 1.16 -9.26
N SER A 186 15.93 0.87 -8.65
CA SER A 186 16.01 0.91 -7.19
C SER A 186 16.30 2.32 -6.66
N CYS A 187 15.51 2.78 -5.68
CA CYS A 187 15.75 4.03 -4.94
C CYS A 187 17.14 4.09 -4.28
N ALA A 188 17.70 2.93 -3.93
CA ALA A 188 19.02 2.83 -3.31
C ALA A 188 20.16 3.32 -4.21
N LYS A 189 20.03 3.15 -5.55
CA LYS A 189 21.04 3.57 -6.52
C LYS A 189 20.84 5.00 -7.03
N ASN A 190 19.56 5.45 -7.16
CA ASN A 190 19.22 6.68 -7.85
C ASN A 190 18.82 7.82 -6.90
N GLY A 191 18.61 7.55 -5.63
CA GLY A 191 18.11 8.51 -4.66
C GLY A 191 16.60 8.79 -4.80
N VAL A 192 16.03 9.41 -3.77
CA VAL A 192 14.63 9.85 -3.74
C VAL A 192 14.50 11.12 -2.91
N TYR A 193 13.73 12.07 -3.41
CA TYR A 193 13.40 13.29 -2.67
C TYR A 193 12.44 12.96 -1.52
N SER A 194 12.84 13.20 -0.27
CA SER A 194 12.12 12.76 0.93
C SER A 194 10.65 13.21 0.99
N PRO A 195 10.29 14.49 0.71
CA PRO A 195 8.89 14.93 0.70
C PRO A 195 8.01 14.19 -0.30
N LEU A 196 8.58 13.70 -1.42
CA LEU A 196 7.83 12.90 -2.39
C LEU A 196 7.25 11.63 -1.77
N LEU A 197 8.00 10.97 -0.87
CA LEU A 197 7.50 9.79 -0.15
C LEU A 197 6.32 10.15 0.76
N GLY A 198 6.35 11.34 1.37
CA GLY A 198 5.24 11.88 2.16
C GLY A 198 3.98 12.03 1.33
N ILE A 199 4.08 12.64 0.14
CA ILE A 199 2.97 12.84 -0.78
C ILE A 199 2.40 11.50 -1.26
N MET A 200 3.27 10.61 -1.76
CA MET A 200 2.85 9.34 -2.35
C MET A 200 2.28 8.36 -1.31
N GLY A 201 2.89 8.27 -0.12
CA GLY A 201 2.36 7.41 0.94
C GLY A 201 1.04 7.94 1.53
N SER A 202 0.87 9.26 1.64
CA SER A 202 -0.43 9.85 2.02
C SER A 202 -1.48 9.60 0.94
N ALA A 203 -1.10 9.64 -0.33
CA ALA A 203 -1.99 9.29 -1.44
C ALA A 203 -2.39 7.80 -1.40
N GLN A 204 -1.47 6.87 -1.05
CA GLN A 204 -1.85 5.47 -0.81
C GLN A 204 -2.87 5.32 0.31
N ALA A 205 -2.70 6.04 1.43
CA ALA A 205 -3.67 6.02 2.52
C ALA A 205 -5.03 6.57 2.08
N ASN A 206 -5.05 7.65 1.30
CA ASN A 206 -6.28 8.22 0.73
C ASN A 206 -7.06 7.19 -0.08
N GLU A 207 -6.40 6.49 -1.02
CA GLU A 207 -7.05 5.46 -1.83
C GLU A 207 -7.57 4.31 -0.95
N ALA A 208 -6.76 3.83 -0.01
CA ALA A 208 -7.15 2.73 0.88
C ALA A 208 -8.36 3.08 1.77
N LEU A 209 -8.41 4.29 2.34
CA LEU A 209 -9.52 4.75 3.15
C LEU A 209 -10.80 4.90 2.33
N GLN A 210 -10.72 5.44 1.11
CA GLN A 210 -11.87 5.53 0.20
C GLN A 210 -12.39 4.14 -0.19
N ILE A 211 -11.50 3.18 -0.44
CA ILE A 211 -11.87 1.79 -0.74
C ILE A 211 -12.62 1.18 0.45
N LEU A 212 -12.11 1.34 1.68
CA LEU A 212 -12.75 0.83 2.88
C LEU A 212 -14.09 1.49 3.16
N ALA A 213 -14.19 2.81 2.94
CA ALA A 213 -15.44 3.56 3.09
C ALA A 213 -16.47 3.27 1.97
N GLY A 214 -16.06 2.58 0.88
CA GLY A 214 -16.96 2.27 -0.24
C GLY A 214 -17.21 3.41 -1.22
N ILE A 215 -16.42 4.48 -1.18
CA ILE A 215 -16.57 5.69 -2.01
C ILE A 215 -15.52 5.82 -3.12
N HIS A 216 -14.66 4.83 -3.29
CA HIS A 216 -13.58 4.87 -4.27
C HIS A 216 -14.10 4.67 -5.71
N ASP A 217 -13.74 5.61 -6.62
CA ASP A 217 -14.15 5.62 -8.03
C ASP A 217 -12.98 5.73 -9.03
N GLN A 218 -11.71 5.78 -8.54
CA GLN A 218 -10.52 6.04 -9.36
C GLN A 218 -9.76 4.80 -9.81
N GLN A 219 -10.41 3.64 -9.85
CA GLN A 219 -9.79 2.41 -10.35
C GLN A 219 -9.46 2.49 -11.86
N GLY A 220 -8.41 1.79 -12.27
CA GLY A 220 -8.02 1.72 -13.68
C GLY A 220 -7.26 2.93 -14.20
N TYR A 221 -6.65 3.71 -13.30
CA TYR A 221 -5.78 4.83 -13.66
C TYR A 221 -4.40 4.70 -13.02
N LEU A 222 -3.39 5.20 -13.74
CA LEU A 222 -2.06 5.50 -13.20
C LEU A 222 -1.98 7.01 -12.97
N HIS A 223 -1.71 7.40 -11.74
CA HIS A 223 -1.41 8.77 -11.37
C HIS A 223 0.11 8.94 -11.27
N CYS A 224 0.66 9.89 -12.03
CA CYS A 224 2.08 10.26 -11.98
C CYS A 224 2.22 11.64 -11.37
N PHE A 225 3.13 11.80 -10.42
CA PHE A 225 3.42 13.08 -9.76
C PHE A 225 4.85 13.51 -10.03
N ASP A 226 5.03 14.72 -10.57
CA ASP A 226 6.32 15.40 -10.69
C ASP A 226 6.50 16.36 -9.51
N ALA A 227 7.36 16.00 -8.56
CA ALA A 227 7.61 16.81 -7.37
C ALA A 227 8.43 18.09 -7.66
N ARG A 228 9.13 18.20 -8.80
CA ARG A 228 9.86 19.42 -9.16
C ARG A 228 8.95 20.52 -9.65
N HIS A 229 7.91 20.14 -10.45
CA HIS A 229 6.98 21.07 -11.04
C HIS A 229 5.62 21.08 -10.34
N PHE A 230 5.46 20.22 -9.33
CA PHE A 230 4.23 20.04 -8.54
C PHE A 230 3.02 19.74 -9.44
N GLN A 231 3.18 18.77 -10.35
CA GLN A 231 2.17 18.44 -11.36
C GLN A 231 1.73 16.99 -11.25
N TRP A 232 0.42 16.78 -11.32
CA TRP A 232 -0.19 15.47 -11.46
C TRP A 232 -0.62 15.22 -12.90
N GLN A 233 -0.36 14.01 -13.37
CA GLN A 233 -0.84 13.48 -14.65
C GLN A 233 -1.61 12.19 -14.38
N LYS A 234 -2.69 11.96 -15.13
CA LYS A 234 -3.57 10.79 -15.01
C LYS A 234 -3.62 10.06 -16.34
N PHE A 235 -3.30 8.77 -16.34
CA PHE A 235 -3.31 7.92 -17.52
C PHE A 235 -4.28 6.77 -17.34
N GLN A 236 -5.14 6.51 -18.33
CA GLN A 236 -6.02 5.34 -18.33
C GLN A 236 -5.17 4.08 -18.47
N LEU A 237 -5.38 3.10 -17.59
CA LEU A 237 -4.79 1.79 -17.68
C LEU A 237 -5.68 0.86 -18.51
N ASN A 238 -5.09 0.16 -19.47
CA ASN A 238 -5.77 -0.85 -20.25
C ASN A 238 -5.19 -2.24 -19.94
N ALA A 239 -6.06 -3.25 -19.82
CA ALA A 239 -5.63 -4.61 -19.69
C ALA A 239 -4.90 -5.08 -20.95
N ASN A 240 -3.71 -5.66 -20.79
CA ASN A 240 -3.01 -6.28 -21.90
C ASN A 240 -3.61 -7.68 -22.18
N PRO A 241 -4.15 -7.95 -23.38
CA PRO A 241 -4.75 -9.26 -23.70
C PRO A 241 -3.80 -10.45 -23.58
N SER A 242 -2.48 -10.20 -23.69
CA SER A 242 -1.43 -11.20 -23.53
C SER A 242 -0.71 -11.15 -22.18
N CYS A 243 -1.30 -10.49 -21.17
CA CYS A 243 -0.70 -10.41 -19.84
C CYS A 243 -0.61 -11.79 -19.18
N LEU A 244 0.57 -12.15 -18.70
CA LEU A 244 0.82 -13.44 -18.05
C LEU A 244 0.11 -13.59 -16.69
N VAL A 245 -0.42 -12.51 -16.12
CA VAL A 245 -1.10 -12.52 -14.80
C VAL A 245 -2.62 -12.41 -14.97
N CYS A 246 -3.12 -11.43 -15.72
CA CYS A 246 -4.56 -11.11 -15.72
C CYS A 246 -5.27 -11.38 -17.05
N SER A 247 -4.61 -12.00 -18.06
CA SER A 247 -5.29 -12.37 -19.29
C SER A 247 -6.21 -13.58 -19.11
N LYS A 248 -7.24 -13.70 -19.96
CA LYS A 248 -8.14 -14.87 -19.96
C LYS A 248 -7.40 -16.18 -20.23
N THR A 249 -6.29 -16.13 -20.97
CA THR A 249 -5.45 -17.30 -21.28
C THR A 249 -4.68 -17.77 -20.03
N ALA A 250 -4.20 -16.86 -19.19
CA ALA A 250 -3.53 -17.21 -17.94
C ALA A 250 -4.48 -17.91 -16.96
N LEU A 251 -5.76 -17.51 -16.91
CA LEU A 251 -6.79 -18.10 -16.05
C LEU A 251 -7.21 -19.52 -16.49
N SER A 252 -6.97 -19.91 -17.76
CA SER A 252 -7.32 -21.23 -18.27
C SER A 252 -6.26 -22.30 -17.98
N THR A 253 -5.02 -21.93 -17.72
CA THR A 253 -3.93 -22.86 -17.42
C THR A 253 -3.89 -23.34 -15.96
N GLU A 254 -4.48 -22.59 -15.01
CA GLU A 254 -4.55 -23.01 -13.60
C GLU A 254 -5.68 -24.03 -13.28
N LYS A 255 -6.54 -24.37 -14.26
CA LYS A 255 -7.64 -25.35 -14.07
C LYS A 255 -7.27 -26.79 -14.48
N CYS A 256 -6.02 -27.06 -14.84
CA CYS A 256 -5.57 -28.37 -15.35
C CYS A 256 -4.47 -29.04 -14.48
N GLU A 257 -4.36 -28.71 -13.20
CA GLU A 257 -3.55 -29.49 -12.23
C GLU A 257 -4.35 -29.92 -11.01
#